data_b34eeffec3b46546cfd3c179c68eaeac
#
_entry.id   b34eeffec3b46546cfd3c179c68eaeac
#
_cell.length_a   1.000
_cell.length_b   1.000
_cell.length_c   1.000
_cell.angle_alpha   90.00
_cell.angle_beta   90.00
_cell.angle_gamma   90.00
#
_symmetry.space_group_name_H-M   'P 1'
#
loop_
_entity.id
_entity.type
_entity.pdbx_description
1 polymer ?
#
loop_
_entity_poly.entity_id
_entity_poly.type
_entity_poly.pdbx_seq_one_letter_code
_entity_poly.pdbx_strand_id
1 'polypeptide(L)'
;TSFEAKADALFDMAKERKIPTFAIGDLGNEMGMGAIREHIEKYIPYAQKGADHSTCRCGCNGGICARTAADTVLTATVSDWGTYAVCAAIAFLKGDTDLMHTPEMEKEVVTTASRYGMIDMYGWLVLAIDGMDMSILMAIVSLMRSCVSNALGLVDTCKTWFDKTIELGYFG
;
A
#
# COMPACT_ATOMS: atom_id res chain seq x y z
N THR A 1 -13.29 -3.39 -24.19
CA THR A 1 -12.28 -2.96 -25.15
C THR A 1 -11.28 -4.07 -25.40
N SER A 2 -10.76 -4.15 -26.62
CA SER A 2 -9.89 -5.24 -27.10
C SER A 2 -8.44 -5.18 -26.60
N PHE A 3 -8.13 -4.33 -25.63
CA PHE A 3 -6.76 -4.05 -25.18
C PHE A 3 -6.54 -4.22 -23.68
N GLU A 4 -7.35 -5.03 -23.01
CA GLU A 4 -7.15 -5.32 -21.60
C GLU A 4 -5.93 -6.22 -21.42
N ALA A 5 -4.92 -5.72 -20.69
CA ALA A 5 -3.80 -6.53 -20.28
C ALA A 5 -4.26 -7.53 -19.20
N LYS A 6 -3.91 -8.81 -19.38
CA LYS A 6 -4.15 -9.84 -18.35
C LYS A 6 -3.07 -9.79 -17.28
N ALA A 7 -3.00 -8.66 -16.57
CA ALA A 7 -1.97 -8.45 -15.55
C ALA A 7 -2.07 -9.43 -14.36
N ASP A 8 -3.27 -9.94 -14.09
CA ASP A 8 -3.54 -10.97 -13.10
C ASP A 8 -2.81 -12.28 -13.38
N ALA A 9 -2.51 -12.60 -14.64
CA ALA A 9 -1.73 -13.77 -15.01
C ALA A 9 -0.31 -13.78 -14.40
N LEU A 10 0.21 -12.61 -13.98
CA LEU A 10 1.48 -12.54 -13.28
C LEU A 10 1.46 -13.30 -11.95
N PHE A 11 0.34 -13.31 -11.24
CA PHE A 11 0.19 -14.06 -10.00
C PHE A 11 0.20 -15.59 -10.25
N ASP A 12 -0.47 -16.04 -11.32
CA ASP A 12 -0.47 -17.44 -11.70
C ASP A 12 0.94 -17.90 -12.09
N MET A 13 1.65 -17.11 -12.90
CA MET A 13 3.04 -17.37 -13.29
C MET A 13 4.00 -17.36 -12.09
N ALA A 14 3.83 -16.44 -11.14
CA ALA A 14 4.63 -16.37 -9.92
C ALA A 14 4.43 -17.64 -9.10
N LYS A 15 3.18 -18.09 -8.93
CA LYS A 15 2.83 -19.30 -8.20
C LYS A 15 3.44 -20.55 -8.85
N GLU A 16 3.34 -20.70 -10.18
CA GLU A 16 3.97 -21.79 -10.92
C GLU A 16 5.49 -21.84 -10.73
N ARG A 17 6.12 -20.65 -10.66
CA ARG A 17 7.57 -20.50 -10.49
C ARG A 17 8.02 -20.47 -9.03
N LYS A 18 7.09 -20.61 -8.07
CA LYS A 18 7.35 -20.51 -6.63
C LYS A 18 8.02 -19.19 -6.23
N ILE A 19 7.65 -18.09 -6.90
CA ILE A 19 8.09 -16.75 -6.57
C ILE A 19 7.10 -16.20 -5.55
N PRO A 20 7.54 -15.78 -4.35
CA PRO A 20 6.67 -15.18 -3.35
C PRO A 20 5.98 -13.92 -3.90
N THR A 21 4.70 -13.77 -3.59
CA THR A 21 3.87 -12.65 -4.03
C THR A 21 3.41 -11.82 -2.85
N PHE A 22 3.40 -10.51 -3.05
CA PHE A 22 2.93 -9.53 -2.07
C PHE A 22 1.91 -8.62 -2.73
N ALA A 23 0.78 -8.38 -2.07
CA ALA A 23 -0.25 -7.48 -2.54
C ALA A 23 -0.52 -6.37 -1.53
N ILE A 24 -0.84 -5.20 -2.05
CA ILE A 24 -1.30 -4.05 -1.27
C ILE A 24 -2.66 -3.64 -1.81
N GLY A 25 -3.60 -3.34 -0.93
CA GLY A 25 -4.91 -2.89 -1.36
C GLY A 25 -5.68 -2.15 -0.26
N ASP A 26 -6.73 -1.45 -0.67
CA ASP A 26 -7.59 -0.65 0.20
C ASP A 26 -9.06 -1.07 0.14
N LEU A 27 -9.57 -1.49 -1.03
CA LEU A 27 -10.97 -1.83 -1.23
C LEU A 27 -11.22 -3.32 -1.51
N GLY A 28 -10.21 -4.07 -1.94
CA GLY A 28 -10.30 -5.50 -2.19
C GLY A 28 -10.46 -5.90 -3.67
N ASN A 29 -10.45 -4.94 -4.57
CA ASN A 29 -10.45 -5.15 -6.02
C ASN A 29 -9.04 -5.21 -6.62
N GLU A 30 -8.01 -4.89 -5.86
CA GLU A 30 -6.63 -4.92 -6.27
C GLU A 30 -6.14 -6.36 -6.44
N MET A 31 -5.24 -6.57 -7.39
CA MET A 31 -4.67 -7.88 -7.66
C MET A 31 -3.98 -8.47 -6.43
N GLY A 32 -4.30 -9.72 -6.11
CA GLY A 32 -3.76 -10.42 -4.94
C GLY A 32 -4.64 -10.35 -3.69
N MET A 33 -5.60 -9.43 -3.63
CA MET A 33 -6.49 -9.24 -2.47
C MET A 33 -7.47 -10.41 -2.28
N GLY A 34 -7.64 -11.27 -3.28
CA GLY A 34 -8.43 -12.49 -3.15
C GLY A 34 -7.97 -13.44 -2.03
N ALA A 35 -6.75 -13.28 -1.53
CA ALA A 35 -6.24 -14.01 -0.37
C ALA A 35 -7.05 -13.75 0.92
N ILE A 36 -7.68 -12.58 1.03
CA ILE A 36 -8.51 -12.19 2.18
C ILE A 36 -9.98 -12.00 1.79
N ARG A 37 -10.43 -12.69 0.74
CA ARG A 37 -11.79 -12.59 0.19
C ARG A 37 -12.88 -12.64 1.24
N GLU A 38 -12.82 -13.56 2.18
CA GLU A 38 -13.85 -13.73 3.22
C GLU A 38 -14.01 -12.48 4.09
N HIS A 39 -12.91 -11.79 4.38
CA HIS A 39 -12.93 -10.52 5.11
C HIS A 39 -13.51 -9.40 4.27
N ILE A 40 -13.11 -9.33 2.99
CA ILE A 40 -13.62 -8.32 2.05
C ILE A 40 -15.14 -8.48 1.89
N GLU A 41 -15.63 -9.70 1.63
CA GLU A 41 -17.05 -9.99 1.48
C GLU A 41 -17.85 -9.71 2.76
N LYS A 42 -17.20 -9.79 3.92
CA LYS A 42 -17.86 -9.50 5.21
C LYS A 42 -18.01 -8.01 5.50
N TYR A 43 -17.01 -7.21 5.15
CA TYR A 43 -16.91 -5.82 5.60
C TYR A 43 -17.13 -4.78 4.50
N ILE A 44 -16.91 -5.13 3.24
CA ILE A 44 -17.05 -4.21 2.11
C ILE A 44 -18.44 -4.40 1.48
N PRO A 45 -19.32 -3.40 1.53
CA PRO A 45 -20.71 -3.55 1.08
C PRO A 45 -20.85 -4.03 -0.36
N TYR A 46 -20.05 -3.51 -1.28
CA TYR A 46 -20.08 -3.90 -2.71
C TYR A 46 -19.50 -5.28 -3.01
N ALA A 47 -18.81 -5.88 -2.06
CA ALA A 47 -18.27 -7.23 -2.18
C ALA A 47 -19.15 -8.28 -1.49
N GLN A 48 -20.11 -7.87 -0.70
CA GLN A 48 -21.01 -8.77 0.05
C GLN A 48 -21.84 -9.64 -0.89
N LYS A 49 -22.03 -10.89 -0.51
CA LYS A 49 -22.97 -11.79 -1.20
C LYS A 49 -24.38 -11.20 -1.19
N GLY A 50 -25.00 -11.13 -2.36
CA GLY A 50 -26.34 -10.56 -2.50
C GLY A 50 -26.37 -9.03 -2.58
N ALA A 51 -25.23 -8.34 -2.60
CA ALA A 51 -25.18 -6.93 -2.93
C ALA A 51 -25.74 -6.70 -4.34
N ASP A 52 -26.36 -5.53 -4.54
CA ASP A 52 -26.90 -5.17 -5.86
C ASP A 52 -25.76 -4.85 -6.84
N HIS A 53 -25.52 -5.77 -7.75
CA HIS A 53 -24.57 -5.63 -8.85
C HIS A 53 -25.28 -5.38 -10.19
N SER A 54 -26.48 -4.83 -10.18
CA SER A 54 -27.31 -4.60 -11.37
C SER A 54 -26.60 -3.78 -12.47
N THR A 55 -25.60 -2.97 -12.09
CA THR A 55 -24.77 -2.19 -13.01
C THR A 55 -23.58 -2.97 -13.57
N CYS A 56 -23.31 -4.18 -13.09
CA CYS A 56 -22.19 -4.99 -13.58
C CYS A 56 -22.48 -5.51 -14.99
N ARG A 57 -21.75 -4.99 -15.97
CA ARG A 57 -21.88 -5.37 -17.38
C ARG A 57 -21.32 -6.76 -17.70
N CYS A 58 -20.47 -7.32 -16.83
CA CYS A 58 -19.85 -8.63 -17.07
C CYS A 58 -20.82 -9.81 -16.79
N GLY A 59 -21.93 -9.57 -16.12
CA GLY A 59 -22.90 -10.63 -15.75
C GLY A 59 -22.36 -11.66 -14.75
N CYS A 60 -21.18 -11.41 -14.16
CA CYS A 60 -20.52 -12.40 -13.27
C CYS A 60 -21.18 -12.48 -11.88
N ASN A 61 -21.96 -11.47 -11.50
CA ASN A 61 -22.58 -11.34 -10.17
C ASN A 61 -21.60 -11.51 -9.00
N GLY A 62 -20.33 -11.24 -9.24
CA GLY A 62 -19.21 -11.57 -8.35
C GLY A 62 -18.71 -10.42 -7.46
N GLY A 63 -19.31 -9.23 -7.60
CA GLY A 63 -18.85 -8.04 -6.86
C GLY A 63 -17.48 -7.54 -7.28
N ILE A 64 -16.86 -6.72 -6.42
CA ILE A 64 -15.58 -6.06 -6.72
C ILE A 64 -14.36 -6.91 -6.33
N CYS A 65 -14.54 -7.95 -5.53
CA CYS A 65 -13.43 -8.70 -4.94
C CYS A 65 -12.52 -9.32 -6.00
N ALA A 66 -11.21 -9.10 -5.87
CA ALA A 66 -10.21 -9.72 -6.74
C ALA A 66 -10.25 -11.25 -6.66
N ARG A 67 -9.95 -11.91 -7.78
CA ARG A 67 -9.86 -13.38 -7.86
C ARG A 67 -8.47 -13.90 -7.51
N THR A 68 -7.44 -13.15 -7.87
CA THR A 68 -6.06 -13.50 -7.60
C THR A 68 -5.75 -13.40 -6.11
N ALA A 69 -4.96 -14.33 -5.61
CA ALA A 69 -4.53 -14.38 -4.21
C ALA A 69 -3.00 -14.29 -4.14
N ALA A 70 -2.50 -13.32 -3.37
CA ALA A 70 -1.09 -13.21 -3.03
C ALA A 70 -0.75 -14.04 -1.79
N ASP A 71 0.54 -14.37 -1.62
CA ASP A 71 1.02 -15.09 -0.43
C ASP A 71 0.97 -14.20 0.82
N THR A 72 1.18 -12.89 0.63
CA THR A 72 1.11 -11.89 1.70
C THR A 72 0.30 -10.69 1.23
N VAL A 73 -0.55 -10.17 2.12
CA VAL A 73 -1.41 -9.01 1.84
C VAL A 73 -1.19 -7.95 2.92
N LEU A 74 -1.04 -6.70 2.48
CA LEU A 74 -1.08 -5.50 3.31
C LEU A 74 -2.32 -4.69 2.94
N THR A 75 -3.13 -4.34 3.93
CA THR A 75 -4.25 -3.42 3.75
C THR A 75 -3.89 -2.04 4.26
N ALA A 76 -4.32 -1.01 3.53
CA ALA A 76 -4.16 0.39 3.89
C ALA A 76 -5.43 1.16 3.49
N THR A 77 -5.66 2.32 4.06
CA THR A 77 -6.80 3.19 3.69
C THR A 77 -6.66 3.70 2.26
N VAL A 78 -5.42 3.92 1.83
CA VAL A 78 -5.01 4.25 0.46
C VAL A 78 -3.87 3.30 0.13
N SER A 79 -3.93 2.60 -1.00
CA SER A 79 -2.93 1.57 -1.38
C SER A 79 -1.52 2.16 -1.47
N ASP A 80 -1.39 3.41 -1.94
CA ASP A 80 -0.11 4.12 -2.01
C ASP A 80 0.54 4.27 -0.63
N TRP A 81 -0.25 4.54 0.42
CA TRP A 81 0.28 4.62 1.79
C TRP A 81 0.82 3.27 2.28
N GLY A 82 0.17 2.17 1.87
CA GLY A 82 0.71 0.83 2.09
C GLY A 82 2.06 0.63 1.41
N THR A 83 2.19 1.13 0.18
CA THR A 83 3.46 1.10 -0.56
C THR A 83 4.53 1.93 0.13
N TYR A 84 4.20 3.14 0.61
CA TYR A 84 5.15 3.97 1.39
C TYR A 84 5.59 3.25 2.67
N ALA A 85 4.67 2.56 3.34
CA ALA A 85 5.00 1.78 4.54
C ALA A 85 5.97 0.62 4.24
N VAL A 86 5.79 -0.07 3.11
CA VAL A 86 6.73 -1.12 2.66
C VAL A 86 8.09 -0.52 2.34
N CYS A 87 8.14 0.61 1.63
CA CYS A 87 9.39 1.32 1.36
C CYS A 87 10.10 1.74 2.66
N ALA A 88 9.34 2.26 3.63
CA ALA A 88 9.87 2.62 4.95
C ALA A 88 10.43 1.40 5.71
N ALA A 89 9.73 0.26 5.67
CA ALA A 89 10.20 -0.98 6.28
C ALA A 89 11.50 -1.47 5.63
N ILE A 90 11.59 -1.44 4.30
CA ILE A 90 12.81 -1.80 3.57
C ILE A 90 13.95 -0.85 3.92
N ALA A 91 13.71 0.46 3.94
CA ALA A 91 14.69 1.47 4.31
C ALA A 91 15.23 1.23 5.73
N PHE A 92 14.35 0.96 6.69
CA PHE A 92 14.73 0.61 8.06
C PHE A 92 15.57 -0.67 8.13
N LEU A 93 15.13 -1.76 7.48
CA LEU A 93 15.84 -3.03 7.48
C LEU A 93 17.23 -2.95 6.80
N LYS A 94 17.39 -2.05 5.86
CA LYS A 94 18.67 -1.81 5.17
C LYS A 94 19.53 -0.77 5.86
N GLY A 95 19.01 -0.06 6.85
CA GLY A 95 19.72 1.01 7.55
C GLY A 95 19.94 2.27 6.69
N ASP A 96 19.10 2.49 5.69
CA ASP A 96 19.27 3.56 4.71
C ASP A 96 17.95 4.25 4.38
N THR A 97 17.75 5.45 4.92
CA THR A 97 16.56 6.27 4.70
C THR A 97 16.39 6.70 3.23
N ASP A 98 17.48 6.78 2.45
CA ASP A 98 17.42 7.24 1.07
C ASP A 98 16.87 6.18 0.10
N LEU A 99 16.66 4.96 0.55
CA LEU A 99 15.88 3.95 -0.17
C LEU A 99 14.39 4.29 -0.24
N MET A 100 13.91 5.21 0.59
CA MET A 100 12.56 5.72 0.52
C MET A 100 12.51 7.02 -0.29
N HIS A 101 11.55 7.11 -1.24
CA HIS A 101 11.37 8.32 -2.05
C HIS A 101 11.05 9.55 -1.19
N THR A 102 11.32 10.73 -1.73
CA THR A 102 11.07 12.01 -1.04
C THR A 102 9.68 12.55 -1.34
N PRO A 103 9.13 13.48 -0.52
CA PRO A 103 7.89 14.16 -0.82
C PRO A 103 7.89 14.87 -2.18
N GLU A 104 9.05 15.40 -2.61
CA GLU A 104 9.20 16.06 -3.90
C GLU A 104 9.11 15.06 -5.06
N MET A 105 9.70 13.88 -4.91
CA MET A 105 9.58 12.78 -5.88
C MET A 105 8.13 12.31 -5.99
N GLU A 106 7.41 12.17 -4.89
CA GLU A 106 5.98 11.84 -4.88
C GLU A 106 5.19 12.87 -5.69
N LYS A 107 5.40 14.16 -5.42
CA LYS A 107 4.78 15.25 -6.17
C LYS A 107 5.09 15.18 -7.66
N GLU A 108 6.34 14.89 -8.02
CA GLU A 108 6.77 14.78 -9.41
C GLU A 108 6.07 13.62 -10.13
N VAL A 109 6.01 12.45 -9.48
CA VAL A 109 5.35 11.25 -10.02
C VAL A 109 3.87 11.52 -10.27
N VAL A 110 3.12 11.99 -9.28
CA VAL A 110 1.68 12.24 -9.43
C VAL A 110 1.42 13.38 -10.42
N THR A 111 2.22 14.44 -10.42
CA THR A 111 2.11 15.54 -11.40
C THR A 111 2.34 15.02 -12.82
N THR A 112 3.34 14.18 -13.00
CA THR A 112 3.66 13.61 -14.31
C THR A 112 2.55 12.67 -14.76
N ALA A 113 2.10 11.77 -13.91
CA ALA A 113 1.02 10.83 -14.19
C ALA A 113 -0.28 11.57 -14.57
N SER A 114 -0.63 12.64 -13.84
CA SER A 114 -1.80 13.47 -14.13
C SER A 114 -1.69 14.15 -15.52
N ARG A 115 -0.51 14.63 -15.89
CA ARG A 115 -0.27 15.20 -17.24
C ARG A 115 -0.48 14.18 -18.35
N TYR A 116 -0.26 12.91 -18.09
CA TYR A 116 -0.49 11.81 -19.03
C TYR A 116 -1.86 11.15 -18.90
N GLY A 117 -2.78 11.78 -18.17
CA GLY A 117 -4.19 11.39 -18.15
C GLY A 117 -4.57 10.46 -16.98
N MET A 118 -3.72 10.30 -15.97
CA MET A 118 -4.15 9.69 -14.72
C MET A 118 -5.23 10.56 -14.07
N ILE A 119 -6.36 9.93 -13.76
CA ILE A 119 -7.49 10.57 -13.09
C ILE A 119 -7.63 10.01 -11.68
N ASP A 120 -8.08 10.84 -10.76
CA ASP A 120 -8.44 10.43 -9.42
C ASP A 120 -9.71 9.56 -9.42
N MET A 121 -10.01 8.92 -8.30
CA MET A 121 -11.20 8.07 -8.11
C MET A 121 -12.52 8.75 -8.53
N TYR A 122 -12.60 10.07 -8.45
CA TYR A 122 -13.75 10.86 -8.90
C TYR A 122 -13.78 11.15 -10.40
N GLY A 123 -12.80 10.68 -11.17
CA GLY A 123 -12.71 10.87 -12.62
C GLY A 123 -12.18 12.23 -13.04
N TRP A 124 -11.50 12.95 -12.15
CA TRP A 124 -10.97 14.28 -12.41
C TRP A 124 -9.44 14.26 -12.56
N LEU A 125 -8.93 15.13 -13.42
CA LEU A 125 -7.50 15.40 -13.54
C LEU A 125 -7.08 16.37 -12.42
N VAL A 126 -6.75 15.79 -11.27
CA VAL A 126 -6.31 16.52 -10.08
C VAL A 126 -5.02 15.91 -9.53
N LEU A 127 -4.29 16.66 -8.74
CA LEU A 127 -3.11 16.16 -8.03
C LEU A 127 -3.54 15.51 -6.72
N ALA A 128 -4.21 14.37 -6.86
CA ALA A 128 -4.73 13.59 -5.74
C ALA A 128 -4.69 12.08 -6.08
N ILE A 129 -4.67 11.26 -5.06
CA ILE A 129 -4.84 9.80 -5.15
C ILE A 129 -5.91 9.39 -4.15
N ASP A 130 -6.92 8.65 -4.61
CA ASP A 130 -8.06 8.18 -3.78
C ASP A 130 -8.74 9.29 -2.98
N GLY A 131 -8.87 10.47 -3.57
CA GLY A 131 -9.43 11.66 -2.94
C GLY A 131 -8.48 12.36 -1.96
N MET A 132 -7.27 11.88 -1.79
CA MET A 132 -6.26 12.49 -0.93
C MET A 132 -5.42 13.49 -1.72
N ASP A 133 -5.48 14.76 -1.31
CA ASP A 133 -4.70 15.83 -1.93
C ASP A 133 -3.19 15.58 -1.84
N MET A 134 -2.45 16.11 -2.80
CA MET A 134 -0.99 16.01 -2.88
C MET A 134 -0.29 16.43 -1.58
N SER A 135 -0.80 17.43 -0.88
CA SER A 135 -0.21 17.89 0.38
C SER A 135 -0.27 16.81 1.46
N ILE A 136 -1.33 15.99 1.46
CA ILE A 136 -1.49 14.86 2.39
C ILE A 136 -0.50 13.76 2.03
N LEU A 137 -0.39 13.42 0.74
CA LEU A 137 0.54 12.39 0.26
C LEU A 137 1.99 12.75 0.64
N MET A 138 2.41 13.97 0.34
CA MET A 138 3.73 14.49 0.71
C MET A 138 3.97 14.47 2.22
N ALA A 139 2.96 14.84 3.01
CA ALA A 139 3.07 14.84 4.47
C ALA A 139 3.27 13.42 5.02
N ILE A 140 2.57 12.42 4.49
CA ILE A 140 2.71 11.02 4.90
C ILE A 140 4.09 10.48 4.52
N VAL A 141 4.57 10.74 3.31
CA VAL A 141 5.93 10.36 2.91
C VAL A 141 6.97 11.00 3.83
N SER A 142 6.83 12.30 4.14
CA SER A 142 7.72 13.02 5.05
C SER A 142 7.71 12.41 6.45
N LEU A 143 6.51 12.11 6.98
CA LEU A 143 6.36 11.49 8.30
C LEU A 143 7.03 10.12 8.35
N MET A 144 6.79 9.26 7.36
CA MET A 144 7.39 7.91 7.31
C MET A 144 8.92 7.98 7.19
N ARG A 145 9.47 8.87 6.37
CA ARG A 145 10.93 9.10 6.31
C ARG A 145 11.48 9.54 7.66
N SER A 146 10.79 10.44 8.33
CA SER A 146 11.17 10.91 9.66
C SER A 146 11.13 9.79 10.69
N CYS A 147 10.12 8.93 10.64
CA CYS A 147 10.04 7.74 11.51
C CYS A 147 11.23 6.79 11.29
N VAL A 148 11.56 6.50 10.03
CA VAL A 148 12.72 5.64 9.69
C VAL A 148 14.02 6.26 10.20
N SER A 149 14.26 7.51 9.87
CA SER A 149 15.48 8.22 10.29
C SER A 149 15.62 8.27 11.82
N ASN A 150 14.53 8.59 12.51
CA ASN A 150 14.51 8.60 13.97
C ASN A 150 14.76 7.21 14.56
N ALA A 151 14.12 6.17 14.01
CA ALA A 151 14.29 4.79 14.48
C ALA A 151 15.73 4.31 14.29
N LEU A 152 16.36 4.60 13.15
CA LEU A 152 17.76 4.27 12.90
C LEU A 152 18.71 5.01 13.86
N GLY A 153 18.43 6.28 14.15
CA GLY A 153 19.20 7.06 15.12
C GLY A 153 18.99 6.61 16.57
N LEU A 154 17.85 6.01 16.90
CA LEU A 154 17.53 5.57 18.26
C LEU A 154 18.05 4.17 18.61
N VAL A 155 18.34 3.32 17.62
CA VAL A 155 18.77 1.93 17.87
C VAL A 155 19.95 1.87 18.83
N ASP A 156 21.00 2.65 18.61
CA ASP A 156 22.17 2.69 19.49
C ASP A 156 21.93 3.58 20.72
N THR A 157 21.23 4.69 20.57
CA THR A 157 21.00 5.67 21.63
C THR A 157 20.10 5.11 22.73
N CYS A 158 19.01 4.43 22.38
CA CYS A 158 18.12 3.80 23.36
C CYS A 158 18.84 2.70 24.14
N LYS A 159 19.61 1.85 23.48
CA LYS A 159 20.39 0.81 24.12
C LYS A 159 21.35 1.40 25.15
N THR A 160 22.15 2.38 24.76
CA THR A 160 23.09 3.06 25.64
C THR A 160 22.40 3.76 26.82
N TRP A 161 21.22 4.35 26.58
CA TRP A 161 20.47 5.02 27.64
C TRP A 161 19.92 4.00 28.65
N PHE A 162 19.33 2.90 28.21
CA PHE A 162 18.83 1.85 29.10
C PHE A 162 19.95 1.18 29.88
N ASP A 163 21.06 0.84 29.24
CA ASP A 163 22.22 0.26 29.91
C ASP A 163 22.72 1.19 31.02
N LYS A 164 22.85 2.48 30.73
CA LYS A 164 23.28 3.48 31.70
C LYS A 164 22.27 3.67 32.84
N THR A 165 20.97 3.63 32.58
CA THR A 165 19.96 3.76 33.64
C THR A 165 19.89 2.51 34.53
N ILE A 166 20.15 1.32 33.97
CA ILE A 166 20.29 0.08 34.75
C ILE A 166 21.52 0.16 35.64
N GLU A 167 22.67 0.56 35.11
CA GLU A 167 23.91 0.75 35.89
C GLU A 167 23.74 1.78 37.00
N LEU A 168 22.92 2.78 36.83
CA LEU A 168 22.61 3.80 37.85
C LEU A 168 21.52 3.35 38.84
N GLY A 169 20.97 2.13 38.71
CA GLY A 169 19.99 1.57 39.61
C GLY A 169 18.58 2.14 39.50
N TYR A 170 18.22 2.80 38.37
CA TYR A 170 16.86 3.36 38.21
C TYR A 170 15.78 2.30 38.00
N PHE A 171 16.14 1.07 37.64
CA PHE A 171 15.24 -0.04 37.37
C PHE A 171 15.57 -1.28 38.25
N GLY A 172 16.25 -1.08 39.34
CA GLY A 172 16.60 -2.14 40.30
C GLY A 172 15.54 -2.42 41.34
#